data_a839070e0b819f2c1a16ab47f3693ba7
#
_entry.id   a839070e0b819f2c1a16ab47f3693ba7
#
_cell.length_a   1.000
_cell.length_b   1.000
_cell.length_c   1.000
_cell.angle_alpha   90.00
_cell.angle_beta   90.00
_cell.angle_gamma   90.00
#
_symmetry.space_group_name_H-M   'P 1'
#
loop_
_entity.id
_entity.type
_entity.pdbx_description
1 polymer ?
#
loop_
_entity_poly.entity_id
_entity_poly.type
_entity_poly.pdbx_seq_one_letter_code
_entity_poly.pdbx_strand_id
1 'polypeptide(L)'
;MNKTKLSWTVANIEKMHDEKKVLSFDHPIQRKSEQWSDTQKSLLIHSMLANYPVPNIYVLREDSQELDEKNKPVFNYFVMDGKQRLTSVLSYIWGEFPLDENIPAIIIEDVEYQIAGKYFCDLDEPVQYEIKRYKFEIVAFEECSNREIEEIFFRLNNSTPLTKSQVAKAKVGVEI
;
A
#
# COMPACT_ATOMS: atom_id res chain seq x y z
N MET A 1 9.62 4.10 20.40
CA MET A 1 9.04 3.57 19.14
C MET A 1 8.49 2.18 19.36
N ASN A 2 7.20 2.01 19.13
CA ASN A 2 6.51 0.73 19.14
C ASN A 2 6.10 0.36 17.70
N LYS A 3 5.79 -0.92 17.48
CA LYS A 3 5.41 -1.43 16.16
C LYS A 3 4.25 -2.42 16.28
N THR A 4 3.16 -2.14 15.57
CA THR A 4 1.94 -2.96 15.54
C THR A 4 1.67 -3.44 14.12
N LYS A 5 1.24 -4.69 13.98
CA LYS A 5 0.76 -5.23 12.70
C LYS A 5 -0.74 -5.08 12.61
N LEU A 6 -1.21 -4.54 11.52
CA LEU A 6 -2.62 -4.33 11.20
C LEU A 6 -2.90 -4.93 9.80
N SER A 7 -4.17 -5.09 9.49
CA SER A 7 -4.61 -5.53 8.17
C SER A 7 -5.83 -4.71 7.77
N TRP A 8 -5.77 -4.05 6.60
CA TRP A 8 -6.85 -3.20 6.10
C TRP A 8 -7.33 -3.67 4.75
N THR A 9 -8.64 -3.82 4.59
CA THR A 9 -9.22 -4.04 3.26
C THR A 9 -9.15 -2.76 2.43
N VAL A 10 -9.18 -2.89 1.10
CA VAL A 10 -9.28 -1.73 0.19
C VAL A 10 -10.49 -0.88 0.55
N ALA A 11 -11.64 -1.50 0.84
CA ALA A 11 -12.84 -0.78 1.28
C ALA A 11 -12.64 0.01 2.59
N ASN A 12 -11.86 -0.53 3.55
CA ASN A 12 -11.51 0.21 4.77
C ASN A 12 -10.59 1.40 4.47
N ILE A 13 -9.60 1.21 3.58
CA ILE A 13 -8.66 2.27 3.18
C ILE A 13 -9.40 3.42 2.50
N GLU A 14 -10.29 3.11 1.55
CA GLU A 14 -11.17 4.09 0.90
C GLU A 14 -11.95 4.90 1.94
N LYS A 15 -12.61 4.23 2.87
CA LYS A 15 -13.38 4.88 3.93
C LYS A 15 -12.52 5.73 4.87
N MET A 16 -11.34 5.26 5.25
CA MET A 16 -10.41 5.99 6.13
C MET A 16 -9.89 7.26 5.45
N HIS A 17 -9.68 7.22 4.13
CA HIS A 17 -9.19 8.35 3.36
C HIS A 17 -10.31 9.34 3.03
N ASP A 18 -11.43 8.88 2.45
CA ASP A 18 -12.47 9.73 1.88
C ASP A 18 -13.48 10.25 2.89
N GLU A 19 -13.97 9.36 3.77
CA GLU A 19 -15.02 9.71 4.72
C GLU A 19 -14.45 10.21 6.04
N LYS A 20 -13.59 9.41 6.67
CA LYS A 20 -13.07 9.70 8.02
C LYS A 20 -11.93 10.69 8.05
N LYS A 21 -11.21 10.88 6.92
CA LYS A 21 -10.04 11.75 6.81
C LYS A 21 -8.92 11.45 7.82
N VAL A 22 -8.80 10.19 8.25
CA VAL A 22 -7.79 9.74 9.22
C VAL A 22 -6.56 9.11 8.56
N LEU A 23 -6.61 8.84 7.24
CA LEU A 23 -5.48 8.33 6.47
C LEU A 23 -4.95 9.42 5.54
N SER A 24 -3.69 9.80 5.73
CA SER A 24 -2.99 10.79 4.90
C SER A 24 -1.84 10.16 4.12
N PHE A 25 -1.71 10.55 2.86
CA PHE A 25 -0.60 10.17 1.99
C PHE A 25 0.55 11.19 2.00
N ASP A 26 0.36 12.34 2.63
CA ASP A 26 1.32 13.44 2.66
C ASP A 26 1.87 13.61 4.07
N HIS A 27 3.15 13.34 4.23
CA HIS A 27 3.89 13.66 5.44
C HIS A 27 4.96 14.72 5.10
N PRO A 28 5.20 15.72 5.95
CA PRO A 28 6.17 16.81 5.68
C PRO A 28 7.58 16.33 5.31
N ILE A 29 7.99 15.16 5.82
CA ILE A 29 9.31 14.58 5.61
C ILE A 29 9.37 13.72 4.32
N GLN A 30 8.24 13.42 3.71
CA GLN A 30 8.17 12.53 2.55
C GLN A 30 8.67 13.22 1.28
N ARG A 31 9.63 12.59 0.57
CA ARG A 31 10.06 13.04 -0.76
C ARG A 31 8.95 12.81 -1.79
N LYS A 32 8.89 13.66 -2.83
CA LYS A 32 8.07 13.39 -4.03
C LYS A 32 8.57 12.09 -4.66
N SER A 33 7.77 11.03 -4.59
CA SER A 33 8.04 9.79 -5.32
C SER A 33 7.67 9.97 -6.78
N GLU A 34 8.42 9.33 -7.68
CA GLU A 34 8.01 9.20 -9.08
C GLU A 34 6.65 8.51 -9.15
N GLN A 35 5.76 9.03 -9.99
CA GLN A 35 4.44 8.41 -10.16
C GLN A 35 4.57 7.13 -10.99
N TRP A 36 3.86 6.10 -10.57
CA TRP A 36 3.78 4.85 -11.32
C TRP A 36 3.07 5.03 -12.67
N SER A 37 3.57 4.36 -13.69
CA SER A 37 2.89 4.20 -14.97
C SER A 37 1.62 3.36 -14.82
N ASP A 38 0.69 3.47 -15.75
CA ASP A 38 -0.54 2.67 -15.75
C ASP A 38 -0.25 1.17 -15.84
N THR A 39 0.83 0.76 -16.50
CA THR A 39 1.31 -0.63 -16.51
C THR A 39 1.72 -1.10 -15.10
N GLN A 40 2.46 -0.28 -14.35
CA GLN A 40 2.86 -0.62 -12.97
C GLN A 40 1.65 -0.70 -12.03
N LYS A 41 0.70 0.21 -12.16
CA LYS A 41 -0.57 0.19 -11.42
C LYS A 41 -1.39 -1.06 -11.75
N SER A 42 -1.48 -1.41 -13.04
CA SER A 42 -2.19 -2.60 -13.51
C SER A 42 -1.57 -3.90 -12.99
N LEU A 43 -0.23 -3.98 -12.95
CA LEU A 43 0.48 -5.12 -12.38
C LEU A 43 0.19 -5.29 -10.87
N LEU A 44 0.04 -4.20 -10.14
CA LEU A 44 -0.38 -4.27 -8.73
C LEU A 44 -1.78 -4.87 -8.59
N ILE A 45 -2.76 -4.38 -9.34
CA ILE A 45 -4.13 -4.90 -9.31
C ILE A 45 -4.16 -6.38 -9.68
N HIS A 46 -3.42 -6.77 -10.74
CA HIS A 46 -3.28 -8.18 -11.11
C HIS A 46 -2.64 -9.02 -10.00
N SER A 47 -1.58 -8.52 -9.35
CA SER A 47 -0.92 -9.21 -8.24
C SER A 47 -1.86 -9.46 -7.07
N MET A 48 -2.72 -8.50 -6.74
CA MET A 48 -3.74 -8.64 -5.70
C MET A 48 -4.75 -9.73 -6.05
N LEU A 49 -5.21 -9.78 -7.30
CA LEU A 49 -6.22 -10.75 -7.77
C LEU A 49 -5.65 -12.15 -8.00
N ALA A 50 -4.41 -12.25 -8.48
CA ALA A 50 -3.72 -13.49 -8.77
C ALA A 50 -2.88 -14.03 -7.59
N ASN A 51 -3.03 -13.42 -6.41
CA ASN A 51 -2.35 -13.82 -5.16
C ASN A 51 -0.81 -13.80 -5.25
N TYR A 52 -0.24 -12.88 -6.05
CA TYR A 52 1.19 -12.62 -6.01
C TYR A 52 1.56 -11.78 -4.78
N PRO A 53 2.81 -11.89 -4.30
CA PRO A 53 3.25 -11.12 -3.14
C PRO A 53 3.16 -9.60 -3.38
N VAL A 54 2.50 -8.90 -2.46
CA VAL A 54 2.45 -7.43 -2.41
C VAL A 54 3.18 -6.99 -1.14
N PRO A 55 4.17 -6.09 -1.24
CA PRO A 55 4.91 -5.62 -0.08
C PRO A 55 4.02 -4.91 0.95
N ASN A 56 4.41 -5.01 2.23
CA ASN A 56 3.71 -4.35 3.33
C ASN A 56 3.63 -2.83 3.13
N ILE A 57 2.57 -2.23 3.66
CA ILE A 57 2.43 -0.80 3.79
C ILE A 57 2.95 -0.39 5.17
N TYR A 58 3.71 0.70 5.23
CA TYR A 58 4.23 1.25 6.47
C TYR A 58 3.57 2.58 6.78
N VAL A 59 3.07 2.74 7.99
CA VAL A 59 2.38 3.95 8.44
C VAL A 59 2.91 4.42 9.78
N LEU A 60 2.88 5.73 10.02
CA LEU A 60 2.97 6.31 11.34
C LEU A 60 1.55 6.43 11.90
N ARG A 61 1.33 5.95 13.13
CA ARG A 61 0.05 6.04 13.83
C ARG A 61 0.18 7.01 14.99
N GLU A 62 -0.67 8.01 15.00
CA GLU A 62 -0.71 9.04 16.02
C GLU A 62 -2.10 9.13 16.67
N ASP A 63 -2.15 9.38 17.98
CA ASP A 63 -3.40 9.64 18.68
C ASP A 63 -3.93 11.00 18.25
N SER A 64 -5.17 11.05 17.74
CA SER A 64 -5.81 12.30 17.33
C SER A 64 -6.29 13.15 18.51
N GLN A 65 -6.25 12.62 19.73
CA GLN A 65 -6.85 13.20 20.95
C GLN A 65 -8.39 13.30 20.87
N GLU A 66 -9.00 12.62 19.93
CA GLU A 66 -10.45 12.57 19.73
C GLU A 66 -11.00 11.19 20.10
N LEU A 67 -12.28 11.15 20.41
CA LEU A 67 -13.03 9.91 20.65
C LEU A 67 -14.10 9.75 19.57
N ASP A 68 -14.36 8.52 19.15
CA ASP A 68 -15.45 8.20 18.25
C ASP A 68 -16.81 8.20 18.98
N GLU A 69 -17.91 7.98 18.25
CA GLU A 69 -19.27 7.91 18.78
C GLU A 69 -19.44 6.81 19.85
N LYS A 70 -18.53 5.84 19.91
CA LYS A 70 -18.50 4.74 20.90
C LYS A 70 -17.48 4.98 22.01
N ASN A 71 -17.01 6.23 22.15
CA ASN A 71 -16.03 6.65 23.16
C ASN A 71 -14.69 5.90 23.08
N LYS A 72 -14.25 5.54 21.85
CA LYS A 72 -12.95 4.90 21.58
C LYS A 72 -11.97 5.90 20.98
N PRO A 73 -10.66 5.80 21.31
CA PRO A 73 -9.64 6.66 20.71
C PRO A 73 -9.64 6.59 19.19
N VAL A 74 -9.57 7.75 18.54
CA VAL A 74 -9.37 7.89 17.12
C VAL A 74 -7.89 8.10 16.83
N PHE A 75 -7.38 7.44 15.83
CA PHE A 75 -5.97 7.55 15.42
C PHE A 75 -5.87 8.10 14.01
N ASN A 76 -4.87 8.96 13.80
CA ASN A 76 -4.45 9.41 12.49
C ASN A 76 -3.32 8.52 11.96
N TYR A 77 -3.32 8.25 10.68
CA TYR A 77 -2.34 7.42 10.00
C TYR A 77 -1.68 8.18 8.85
N PHE A 78 -0.35 8.21 8.84
CA PHE A 78 0.44 8.83 7.78
C PHE A 78 1.22 7.75 7.05
N VAL A 79 1.01 7.61 5.74
CA VAL A 79 1.70 6.60 4.93
C VAL A 79 3.17 6.97 4.80
N MET A 80 4.06 6.12 5.30
CA MET A 80 5.51 6.28 5.21
C MET A 80 6.09 5.59 3.98
N ASP A 81 5.63 4.37 3.68
CA ASP A 81 5.93 3.64 2.44
C ASP A 81 4.70 2.90 1.95
N GLY A 82 4.58 2.78 0.63
CA GLY A 82 3.44 2.16 -0.04
C GLY A 82 2.41 3.15 -0.55
N LYS A 83 2.70 4.46 -0.56
CA LYS A 83 1.83 5.50 -1.11
C LYS A 83 1.37 5.15 -2.53
N GLN A 84 2.31 4.80 -3.45
CA GLN A 84 1.98 4.44 -4.83
C GLN A 84 1.06 3.23 -4.92
N ARG A 85 1.22 2.25 -4.04
CA ARG A 85 0.34 1.07 -3.98
C ARG A 85 -1.09 1.45 -3.58
N LEU A 86 -1.25 2.20 -2.49
CA LEU A 86 -2.57 2.61 -2.01
C LEU A 86 -3.26 3.57 -2.98
N THR A 87 -2.57 4.59 -3.46
CA THR A 87 -3.14 5.57 -4.41
C THR A 87 -3.51 4.92 -5.74
N SER A 88 -2.74 3.95 -6.24
CA SER A 88 -3.06 3.22 -7.47
C SER A 88 -4.35 2.41 -7.34
N VAL A 89 -4.55 1.73 -6.22
CA VAL A 89 -5.78 0.96 -5.99
C VAL A 89 -6.98 1.88 -5.86
N LEU A 90 -6.85 2.98 -5.10
CA LEU A 90 -7.93 3.97 -4.97
C LEU A 90 -8.28 4.61 -6.31
N SER A 91 -7.28 5.10 -7.07
CA SER A 91 -7.49 5.64 -8.41
C SER A 91 -8.19 4.65 -9.35
N TYR A 92 -7.87 3.36 -9.25
CA TYR A 92 -8.52 2.34 -10.06
C TYR A 92 -10.00 2.15 -9.67
N ILE A 93 -10.32 2.01 -8.39
CA ILE A 93 -11.72 1.86 -7.96
C ILE A 93 -12.56 3.12 -8.21
N TRP A 94 -11.95 4.30 -8.30
CA TRP A 94 -12.60 5.54 -8.71
C TRP A 94 -12.73 5.69 -10.23
N GLY A 95 -12.20 4.74 -11.01
CA GLY A 95 -12.34 4.74 -12.47
C GLY A 95 -11.44 5.73 -13.19
N GLU A 96 -10.28 6.09 -12.61
CA GLU A 96 -9.37 7.07 -13.21
C GLU A 96 -8.53 6.50 -14.37
N PHE A 97 -8.35 5.18 -14.44
CA PHE A 97 -7.62 4.52 -15.52
C PHE A 97 -8.12 3.09 -15.76
N PRO A 98 -8.00 2.55 -17.00
CA PRO A 98 -8.26 1.14 -17.28
C PRO A 98 -7.01 0.30 -16.98
N LEU A 99 -7.19 -1.02 -16.80
CA LEU A 99 -6.06 -1.93 -16.74
C LEU A 99 -5.34 -2.02 -18.10
N ASP A 100 -4.04 -2.32 -18.05
CA ASP A 100 -3.22 -2.52 -19.26
C ASP A 100 -3.82 -3.62 -20.16
N GLU A 101 -3.78 -3.41 -21.48
CA GLU A 101 -4.31 -4.34 -22.48
C GLU A 101 -3.60 -5.72 -22.50
N ASN A 102 -2.39 -5.79 -21.93
CA ASN A 102 -1.58 -7.01 -21.89
C ASN A 102 -1.65 -7.72 -20.52
N ILE A 103 -2.50 -7.27 -19.60
CA ILE A 103 -2.68 -7.93 -18.30
C ILE A 103 -3.33 -9.31 -18.52
N PRO A 104 -2.77 -10.39 -17.94
CA PRO A 104 -3.37 -11.71 -18.04
C PRO A 104 -4.77 -11.78 -17.38
N ALA A 105 -5.58 -12.71 -17.85
CA ALA A 105 -6.82 -13.09 -17.17
C ALA A 105 -6.52 -13.61 -15.75
N ILE A 106 -7.51 -13.57 -14.90
CA ILE A 106 -7.46 -14.10 -13.52
C ILE A 106 -8.47 -15.23 -13.35
N ILE A 107 -8.23 -16.06 -12.35
CA ILE A 107 -9.11 -17.16 -11.99
C ILE A 107 -9.64 -16.94 -10.56
N ILE A 108 -10.96 -16.93 -10.42
CA ILE A 108 -11.65 -16.86 -9.12
C ILE A 108 -12.62 -18.05 -9.08
N GLU A 109 -12.49 -18.92 -8.06
CA GLU A 109 -13.37 -20.10 -7.89
C GLU A 109 -13.51 -20.94 -9.18
N ASP A 110 -12.38 -21.22 -9.83
CA ASP A 110 -12.27 -22.00 -11.08
C ASP A 110 -12.93 -21.32 -12.32
N VAL A 111 -13.33 -20.06 -12.22
CA VAL A 111 -13.84 -19.27 -13.34
C VAL A 111 -12.78 -18.27 -13.81
N GLU A 112 -12.53 -18.24 -15.12
CA GLU A 112 -11.60 -17.31 -15.75
C GLU A 112 -12.32 -15.99 -16.06
N TYR A 113 -11.70 -14.86 -15.68
CA TYR A 113 -12.17 -13.50 -15.94
C TYR A 113 -11.16 -12.71 -16.75
N GLN A 114 -11.60 -12.15 -17.88
CA GLN A 114 -10.81 -11.22 -18.68
C GLN A 114 -10.90 -9.83 -18.07
N ILE A 115 -9.76 -9.25 -17.69
CA ILE A 115 -9.67 -7.95 -17.02
C ILE A 115 -8.90 -6.89 -17.83
N ALA A 116 -8.20 -7.30 -18.89
CA ALA A 116 -7.40 -6.41 -19.75
C ALA A 116 -8.25 -5.27 -20.32
N GLY A 117 -7.72 -4.04 -20.31
CA GLY A 117 -8.37 -2.85 -20.85
C GLY A 117 -9.62 -2.37 -20.10
N LYS A 118 -10.02 -3.04 -19.02
CA LYS A 118 -11.25 -2.71 -18.29
C LYS A 118 -11.03 -1.66 -17.21
N TYR A 119 -11.94 -0.71 -17.09
CA TYR A 119 -12.12 0.12 -15.91
C TYR A 119 -12.73 -0.71 -14.78
N PHE A 120 -12.63 -0.24 -13.55
CA PHE A 120 -13.19 -0.95 -12.39
C PHE A 120 -14.69 -1.25 -12.55
N CYS A 121 -15.48 -0.28 -13.04
CA CYS A 121 -16.92 -0.43 -13.24
C CYS A 121 -17.30 -1.45 -14.34
N ASP A 122 -16.37 -1.76 -15.26
CA ASP A 122 -16.59 -2.71 -16.36
C ASP A 122 -16.18 -4.14 -15.98
N LEU A 123 -15.59 -4.33 -14.81
CA LEU A 123 -15.25 -5.65 -14.30
C LEU A 123 -16.49 -6.41 -13.86
N ASP A 124 -16.42 -7.73 -13.99
CA ASP A 124 -17.44 -8.63 -13.42
C ASP A 124 -17.54 -8.47 -11.90
N GLU A 125 -18.73 -8.56 -11.34
CA GLU A 125 -19.00 -8.33 -9.92
C GLU A 125 -18.09 -9.14 -8.97
N PRO A 126 -17.81 -10.45 -9.21
CA PRO A 126 -16.87 -11.20 -8.37
C PRO A 126 -15.47 -10.58 -8.34
N VAL A 127 -14.97 -10.03 -9.46
CA VAL A 127 -13.67 -9.40 -9.56
C VAL A 127 -13.62 -8.07 -8.78
N GLN A 128 -14.67 -7.25 -8.91
CA GLN A 128 -14.80 -6.01 -8.14
C GLN A 128 -14.81 -6.30 -6.63
N TYR A 129 -15.52 -7.36 -6.23
CA TYR A 129 -15.60 -7.79 -4.84
C TYR A 129 -14.24 -8.22 -4.31
N GLU A 130 -13.47 -9.03 -5.06
CA GLU A 130 -12.11 -9.46 -4.68
C GLU A 130 -11.16 -8.28 -4.50
N ILE A 131 -11.22 -7.26 -5.37
CA ILE A 131 -10.42 -6.04 -5.21
C ILE A 131 -10.78 -5.31 -3.92
N LYS A 132 -12.07 -5.08 -3.66
CA LYS A 132 -12.52 -4.33 -2.47
C LYS A 132 -12.24 -5.04 -1.16
N ARG A 133 -12.27 -6.37 -1.15
CA ARG A 133 -11.97 -7.17 0.04
C ARG A 133 -10.50 -7.51 0.22
N TYR A 134 -9.64 -7.24 -0.78
CA TYR A 134 -8.21 -7.48 -0.64
C TYR A 134 -7.64 -6.79 0.59
N LYS A 135 -6.82 -7.51 1.36
CA LYS A 135 -6.22 -7.02 2.60
C LYS A 135 -4.75 -6.68 2.40
N PHE A 136 -4.42 -5.42 2.61
CA PHE A 136 -3.03 -5.01 2.75
C PHE A 136 -2.52 -5.30 4.16
N GLU A 137 -1.33 -5.86 4.24
CA GLU A 137 -0.59 -5.98 5.50
C GLU A 137 0.04 -4.63 5.84
N ILE A 138 -0.29 -4.11 7.02
CA ILE A 138 0.11 -2.79 7.49
C ILE A 138 1.06 -2.94 8.68
N VAL A 139 2.16 -2.22 8.66
CA VAL A 139 3.05 -2.07 9.81
C VAL A 139 2.93 -0.63 10.31
N ALA A 140 2.30 -0.46 11.47
CA ALA A 140 2.14 0.84 12.12
C ALA A 140 3.25 1.07 13.13
N PHE A 141 3.94 2.21 13.02
CA PHE A 141 4.87 2.72 14.02
C PHE A 141 4.17 3.71 14.93
N GLU A 142 4.42 3.62 16.21
CA GLU A 142 3.78 4.40 17.28
C GLU A 142 4.81 4.96 18.24
N GLU A 143 4.48 6.06 18.90
CA GLU A 143 5.35 6.69 19.91
C GLU A 143 6.77 6.95 19.39
N CYS A 144 6.86 7.48 18.17
CA CYS A 144 8.11 7.80 17.51
C CYS A 144 8.54 9.24 17.79
N SER A 145 9.80 9.45 18.14
CA SER A 145 10.43 10.76 18.09
C SER A 145 10.65 11.20 16.63
N ASN A 146 10.79 12.50 16.39
CA ASN A 146 11.06 13.03 15.04
C ASN A 146 12.30 12.38 14.41
N ARG A 147 13.35 12.14 15.19
CA ARG A 147 14.57 11.46 14.73
C ARG A 147 14.29 10.02 14.28
N GLU A 148 13.47 9.29 15.01
CA GLU A 148 13.07 7.93 14.64
C GLU A 148 12.23 7.92 13.37
N ILE A 149 11.33 8.89 13.20
CA ILE A 149 10.53 9.06 11.98
C ILE A 149 11.43 9.29 10.77
N GLU A 150 12.40 10.22 10.87
CA GLU A 150 13.37 10.48 9.81
C GLU A 150 14.18 9.23 9.45
N GLU A 151 14.66 8.48 10.44
CA GLU A 151 15.43 7.26 10.27
C GLU A 151 14.60 6.16 9.60
N ILE A 152 13.32 6.00 9.97
CA ILE A 152 12.42 5.04 9.34
C ILE A 152 12.22 5.39 7.86
N PHE A 153 11.91 6.66 7.54
CA PHE A 153 11.78 7.12 6.15
C PHE A 153 13.05 6.86 5.35
N PHE A 154 14.22 7.19 5.93
CA PHE A 154 15.50 6.95 5.28
C PHE A 154 15.70 5.46 4.94
N ARG A 155 15.45 4.57 5.88
CA ARG A 155 15.64 3.12 5.71
C ARG A 155 14.64 2.53 4.73
N LEU A 156 13.37 2.91 4.78
CA LEU A 156 12.34 2.42 3.85
C LEU A 156 12.64 2.85 2.41
N ASN A 157 13.08 4.10 2.20
CA ASN A 157 13.37 4.62 0.87
C ASN A 157 14.75 4.22 0.32
N ASN A 158 15.70 3.83 1.17
CA ASN A 158 17.02 3.37 0.77
C ASN A 158 17.17 1.84 0.79
N SER A 159 16.09 1.09 0.95
CA SER A 159 16.06 -0.36 0.77
C SER A 159 16.12 -0.77 -0.72
N THR A 160 16.86 0.00 -1.52
CA THR A 160 17.28 -0.44 -2.86
C THR A 160 18.04 -1.76 -2.68
N PRO A 161 17.74 -2.82 -3.43
CA PRO A 161 18.49 -4.06 -3.35
C PRO A 161 19.98 -3.74 -3.45
N LEU A 162 20.77 -4.19 -2.48
CA LEU A 162 22.22 -4.05 -2.51
C LEU A 162 22.72 -4.49 -3.87
N THR A 163 23.43 -3.64 -4.58
CA THR A 163 24.06 -4.03 -5.84
C THR A 163 24.97 -5.25 -5.60
N LYS A 164 25.23 -6.06 -6.63
CA LYS A 164 26.08 -7.24 -6.49
C LYS A 164 27.42 -6.91 -5.83
N SER A 165 27.97 -5.72 -6.07
CA SER A 165 29.22 -5.23 -5.43
C SER A 165 29.03 -4.91 -3.93
N GLN A 166 27.87 -4.40 -3.52
CA GLN A 166 27.55 -4.11 -2.11
C GLN A 166 27.30 -5.40 -1.33
N VAL A 167 26.65 -6.40 -1.96
CA VAL A 167 26.50 -7.74 -1.37
C VAL A 167 27.86 -8.42 -1.17
N ALA A 168 28.78 -8.28 -2.13
CA ALA A 168 30.13 -8.82 -2.02
C ALA A 168 30.92 -8.17 -0.88
N LYS A 169 30.81 -6.83 -0.71
CA LYS A 169 31.46 -6.10 0.40
C LYS A 169 30.88 -6.47 1.77
N ALA A 170 29.56 -6.68 1.85
CA ALA A 170 28.91 -7.11 3.09
C ALA A 170 29.33 -8.52 3.53
N LYS A 171 29.61 -9.43 2.56
CA LYS A 171 30.13 -10.79 2.85
C LYS A 171 31.58 -10.80 3.34
N VAL A 172 32.41 -9.85 2.89
CA VAL A 172 33.80 -9.74 3.32
C VAL A 172 33.93 -9.15 4.73
N GLY A 173 32.93 -8.44 5.24
CA GLY A 173 32.90 -7.88 6.59
C GLY A 173 32.47 -8.84 7.71
N VAL A 174 32.15 -10.10 7.39
CA VAL A 174 31.69 -11.12 8.37
C VAL A 174 32.78 -12.17 8.70
N GLU A 175 33.94 -12.07 8.09
CA GLU A 175 35.10 -12.89 8.46
C GLU A 175 36.07 -12.07 9.36
N ILE A 176 35.70 -11.85 10.62
CA ILE A 176 36.64 -11.66 11.75
C ILE A 176 35.99 -12.22 13.03
#